data_e94c5f523e905f9be9094411db873ca6
#
_entry.id   e94c5f523e905f9be9094411db873ca6
#
_cell.length_a   1.000
_cell.length_b   1.000
_cell.length_c   1.000
_cell.angle_alpha   90.00
_cell.angle_beta   90.00
_cell.angle_gamma   90.00
#
_symmetry.space_group_name_H-M   'P 1'
#
loop_
_entity.id
_entity.type
_entity.pdbx_description
1 polymer ?
#
loop_
_entity_poly.entity_id
_entity_poly.type
_entity_poly.pdbx_seq_one_letter_code
_entity_poly.pdbx_strand_id
1 'polypeptide(L)' 'LQKWLREVHSIDVEPRLANQEFKKSYYFAIHKYIEYREQLHHTNIRYDSYEQALEYGLLEALKLI' A
#
# COMPACT_ATOMS: atom_id res chain seq x y z
N LEU A 1 -2.39 -4.08 -12.18
CA LEU A 1 -3.39 -3.88 -11.12
C LEU A 1 -3.19 -2.58 -10.37
N GLN A 2 -1.95 -2.25 -9.99
CA GLN A 2 -1.64 -1.00 -9.29
C GLN A 2 -2.06 0.24 -10.10
N LYS A 3 -1.71 0.25 -11.38
CA LYS A 3 -2.07 1.32 -12.30
C LYS A 3 -3.60 1.43 -12.47
N TRP A 4 -4.27 0.31 -12.60
CA TRP A 4 -5.72 0.25 -12.74
C TRP A 4 -6.43 0.83 -11.51
N LEU A 5 -5.98 0.45 -10.32
CA LEU A 5 -6.53 0.99 -9.07
C LEU A 5 -6.38 2.51 -9.00
N ARG A 6 -5.23 3.02 -9.40
CA ARG A 6 -4.95 4.46 -9.38
C ARG A 6 -5.80 5.23 -10.39
N GLU A 7 -5.93 4.71 -11.61
CA GLU A 7 -6.63 5.40 -12.70
C GLU A 7 -8.14 5.27 -12.60
N VAL A 8 -8.65 4.13 -12.17
CA VAL A 8 -10.09 3.84 -12.17
C VAL A 8 -10.73 4.12 -10.82
N HIS A 9 -10.05 3.82 -9.73
CA HIS A 9 -10.61 3.91 -8.38
C HIS A 9 -9.95 4.97 -7.50
N SER A 10 -8.99 5.72 -8.03
CA SER A 10 -8.24 6.74 -7.28
C SER A 10 -7.59 6.17 -6.02
N ILE A 11 -7.12 4.94 -6.11
CA ILE A 11 -6.43 4.24 -5.03
C ILE A 11 -4.98 4.02 -5.44
N ASP A 12 -4.06 4.52 -4.64
CA ASP A 12 -2.62 4.33 -4.85
C ASP A 12 -2.07 3.44 -3.75
N VAL A 13 -1.39 2.38 -4.16
CA VAL A 13 -0.73 1.43 -3.25
C VAL A 13 0.76 1.65 -3.35
N GLU A 14 1.38 1.99 -2.23
CA GLU A 14 2.80 2.31 -2.17
C GLU A 14 3.51 1.41 -1.17
N PRO A 15 4.38 0.48 -1.63
CA PRO A 15 5.27 -0.23 -0.74
C PRO A 15 6.37 0.71 -0.26
N ARG A 16 6.70 0.64 1.03
CA ARG A 16 7.71 1.50 1.65
C ARG A 16 8.71 0.68 2.44
N LEU A 17 9.94 1.13 2.45
CA LEU A 17 11.01 0.54 3.25
C LEU A 17 10.90 1.04 4.69
N ALA A 18 10.86 0.11 5.63
CA ALA A 18 10.98 0.40 7.05
C ALA A 18 12.35 -0.06 7.53
N ASN A 19 13.19 0.88 7.94
CA ASN A 19 14.49 0.54 8.50
C ASN A 19 14.34 0.16 9.97
N GLN A 20 14.66 -1.09 10.28
CA GLN A 20 14.89 -1.54 11.65
C GLN A 20 16.38 -1.85 11.82
N GLU A 21 16.90 -1.76 13.06
CA GLU A 21 18.31 -1.72 13.36
C GLU A 21 19.21 -2.73 12.64
N PHE A 22 18.72 -3.92 12.33
CA PHE A 22 19.52 -4.98 11.70
C PHE A 22 18.80 -5.67 10.56
N LYS A 23 17.64 -5.19 10.16
CA LYS A 23 16.83 -5.90 9.18
C LYS A 23 16.05 -4.91 8.31
N LYS A 24 16.17 -5.08 7.01
CA LYS A 24 15.30 -4.37 6.07
C LYS A 24 13.93 -5.03 6.05
N SER A 25 12.89 -4.27 6.28
CA SER A 25 11.52 -4.74 6.16
C SER A 25 10.71 -3.75 5.36
N TYR A 26 9.57 -4.19 4.86
CA TYR A 26 8.70 -3.39 4.00
C TYR A 26 7.30 -3.38 4.57
N TYR A 27 6.59 -2.29 4.34
CA TYR A 27 5.17 -2.18 4.62
C TYR A 27 4.50 -1.50 3.43
N PHE A 28 3.17 -1.49 3.40
CA PHE A 28 2.47 -0.76 2.36
C PHE A 28 1.62 0.35 2.96
N ALA A 29 1.45 1.41 2.16
CA ALA A 29 0.52 2.48 2.44
C ALA A 29 -0.50 2.53 1.30
N ILE A 30 -1.76 2.71 1.62
CA ILE A 30 -2.84 2.84 0.65
C ILE A 30 -3.41 4.25 0.76
N HIS A 31 -3.33 4.98 -0.34
CA HIS A 31 -3.88 6.33 -0.46
C HIS A 31 -5.18 6.24 -1.27
N LYS A 32 -6.29 6.62 -0.68
CA LYS A 32 -7.57 6.67 -1.36
C LYS A 32 -8.08 8.11 -1.39
N TYR A 33 -8.38 8.61 -2.57
CA TYR A 33 -8.84 9.98 -2.77
C TYR A 33 -10.35 9.99 -3.01
N ILE A 34 -11.10 10.65 -2.12
CA ILE A 34 -12.55 10.82 -2.22
C ILE A 34 -12.86 12.29 -2.02
N GLU A 35 -13.49 12.91 -3.02
CA GLU A 35 -14.00 14.30 -2.95
C GLU A 35 -12.98 15.30 -2.39
N TYR A 36 -11.78 15.34 -2.94
CA TYR A 36 -10.68 16.22 -2.51
C TYR A 36 -10.08 15.85 -1.14
N ARG A 37 -10.45 14.71 -0.56
CA ARG A 37 -9.89 14.21 0.68
C ARG A 37 -9.08 12.96 0.44
N GLU A 38 -7.92 12.91 1.06
CA GLU A 38 -7.08 11.72 1.06
C GLU A 38 -7.38 10.89 2.30
N GLN A 39 -7.65 9.60 2.10
CA GLN A 39 -7.69 8.62 3.16
C GLN A 39 -6.44 7.76 3.07
N LEU A 40 -5.69 7.67 4.15
CA LEU A 40 -4.44 6.94 4.22
C LEU A 40 -4.61 5.72 5.11
N HIS A 41 -4.27 4.56 4.56
CA HIS A 41 -4.27 3.29 5.29
C HIS A 41 -2.85 2.74 5.35
N HIS A 42 -2.37 2.46 6.56
CA HIS A 42 -1.08 1.82 6.78
C HIS A 42 -1.28 0.44 7.36
N THR A 43 -0.34 -0.46 7.07
CA THR A 43 -0.28 -1.72 7.77
C THR A 43 0.77 -1.67 8.88
N ASN A 44 0.49 -2.33 10.00
CA ASN A 44 1.48 -2.56 11.05
C ASN A 44 2.29 -3.82 10.81
N ILE A 45 1.94 -4.58 9.79
CA ILE A 45 2.63 -5.82 9.43
C ILE A 45 3.87 -5.45 8.61
N ARG A 46 4.97 -6.13 8.87
CA ARG A 46 6.21 -5.97 8.11
C ARG A 46 6.43 -7.19 7.22
N TYR A 47 6.88 -6.94 6.01
CA TYR A 47 7.13 -7.97 5.02
C TYR A 47 8.61 -8.02 4.70
N ASP A 48 9.11 -9.20 4.34
CA ASP A 48 10.53 -9.40 4.08
C ASP A 48 10.97 -8.88 2.71
N SER A 49 10.04 -8.68 1.80
CA SER A 49 10.37 -8.18 0.46
C SER A 49 9.40 -7.10 0.00
N TYR A 50 9.88 -6.28 -0.91
CA TYR A 50 9.08 -5.26 -1.58
C TYR A 50 7.88 -5.88 -2.31
N GLU A 51 8.11 -7.00 -2.99
CA GLU A 51 7.07 -7.69 -3.75
C GLU A 51 5.94 -8.20 -2.86
N GLN A 52 6.26 -8.74 -1.70
CA GLN A 52 5.25 -9.15 -0.72
C GLN A 52 4.42 -7.98 -0.24
N ALA A 53 5.07 -6.87 0.11
CA ALA A 53 4.37 -5.67 0.58
C ALA A 53 3.42 -5.15 -0.50
N LEU A 54 3.87 -5.11 -1.75
CA LEU A 54 3.03 -4.69 -2.87
C LEU A 54 1.85 -5.63 -3.07
N GLU A 55 2.09 -6.93 -3.08
CA GLU A 55 1.05 -7.94 -3.29
C GLU A 55 -0.05 -7.85 -2.22
N TYR A 56 0.31 -7.84 -0.96
CA TYR A 56 -0.65 -7.71 0.13
C TYR A 56 -1.34 -6.34 0.14
N GLY A 57 -0.61 -5.30 -0.21
CA GLY A 57 -1.19 -3.97 -0.37
C GLY A 57 -2.27 -3.93 -1.45
N LEU A 58 -2.02 -4.57 -2.58
CA LEU A 58 -3.00 -4.66 -3.67
C LEU A 58 -4.23 -5.45 -3.24
N LEU A 59 -4.06 -6.56 -2.51
CA LEU A 59 -5.17 -7.34 -1.99
C LEU A 59 -6.04 -6.52 -1.03
N GLU A 60 -5.42 -5.76 -0.13
CA GLU A 60 -6.16 -4.89 0.78
C GLU A 60 -6.86 -3.75 0.03
N ALA A 61 -6.22 -3.18 -0.98
CA ALA A 61 -6.81 -2.14 -1.80
C ALA A 61 -8.08 -2.63 -2.52
N LEU A 62 -8.07 -3.87 -3.00
CA LEU A 62 -9.24 -4.46 -3.65
C LEU A 62 -10.45 -4.59 -2.72
N LYS A 63 -10.22 -4.68 -1.42
CA LYS A 63 -11.30 -4.70 -0.43
C LYS A 63 -11.95 -3.33 -0.21
N LEU A 64 -11.29 -2.27 -0.65
CA LEU A 64 -11.79 -0.89 -0.52
C LEU A 64 -12.67 -0.45 -1.69
N ILE A 65 -12.80 -1.29 -2.68
CA ILE A 65 -13.62 -1.00 -3.88
C ILE A 65 -15.09 -1.31 -3.63
#